data_2a942669f8d6ef6fe14262d9d39b5d01
#
_entry.id   2a942669f8d6ef6fe14262d9d39b5d01
#
_cell.length_a   1.000
_cell.length_b   1.000
_cell.length_c   1.000
_cell.angle_alpha   90.00
_cell.angle_beta   90.00
_cell.angle_gamma   90.00
#
_symmetry.space_group_name_H-M   'P 1'
#
loop_
_entity.id
_entity.type
_entity.pdbx_description
1 polymer ?
#
loop_
_entity_poly.entity_id
_entity_poly.type
_entity_poly.pdbx_seq_one_letter_code
_entity_poly.pdbx_strand_id
1 'polypeptide(L)'
;MRALKLLGLIVVVALTGLLSGGASRAAHTRAAIGTVAAVMSPARLSAEHPAQPAPAAPAHAVPAAASGPARAPAAPAPAAAPVAPRAVPGTPCMSTARACIELSSNRAWLISGGAVQYGPVPITHGRAGHLTPPGTFNVTFKNRNHRSSIFNNAPMPYSVFFNGGIAFHEGSLRVLSHGCIHLSRAAAQTFFASLNRGDVVQVAR
;
A
#
# COMPACT_ATOMS: atom_id res chain seq x y z
N MET A 1 7.16 -28.63 57.90
CA MET A 1 5.91 -29.29 58.38
C MET A 1 4.72 -28.63 57.72
N ARG A 2 3.85 -29.47 57.24
CA ARG A 2 2.48 -29.24 56.69
C ARG A 2 2.41 -28.94 55.20
N ALA A 3 2.28 -30.03 54.45
CA ALA A 3 1.65 -30.14 53.16
C ALA A 3 0.16 -29.83 53.27
N LEU A 4 -0.39 -29.17 52.26
CA LEU A 4 -1.84 -29.16 52.03
C LEU A 4 -2.08 -29.44 50.56
N LYS A 5 -2.49 -30.66 50.30
CA LYS A 5 -3.09 -31.15 49.05
C LYS A 5 -4.49 -30.59 48.95
N LEU A 6 -4.89 -30.00 47.86
CA LEU A 6 -6.28 -29.80 47.50
C LEU A 6 -6.54 -30.41 46.12
N LEU A 7 -7.24 -31.53 46.18
CA LEU A 7 -7.98 -32.18 45.10
C LEU A 7 -9.15 -31.28 44.69
N GLY A 8 -9.47 -31.22 43.43
CA GLY A 8 -10.70 -30.53 43.01
C GLY A 8 -10.95 -30.70 41.54
N LEU A 9 -11.57 -31.74 41.19
CA LEU A 9 -12.86 -31.91 40.53
C LEU A 9 -12.89 -31.64 39.05
N ILE A 10 -12.75 -32.75 38.29
CA ILE A 10 -13.07 -32.87 36.87
C ILE A 10 -14.59 -32.93 36.75
N VAL A 11 -15.23 -31.96 36.12
CA VAL A 11 -16.62 -32.03 35.67
C VAL A 11 -16.62 -32.36 34.17
N VAL A 12 -16.87 -33.62 33.87
CA VAL A 12 -17.22 -34.12 32.53
C VAL A 12 -18.71 -33.90 32.37
N VAL A 13 -19.12 -32.96 31.51
CA VAL A 13 -20.49 -32.86 31.03
C VAL A 13 -20.56 -33.47 29.64
N ALA A 14 -20.99 -34.71 29.59
CA ALA A 14 -21.45 -35.34 28.36
C ALA A 14 -22.89 -34.87 28.09
N LEU A 15 -23.12 -34.19 27.01
CA LEU A 15 -24.47 -33.95 26.48
C LEU A 15 -24.60 -34.69 25.14
N THR A 16 -25.28 -35.82 25.22
CA THR A 16 -25.88 -36.53 24.09
C THR A 16 -27.20 -35.82 23.75
N GLY A 17 -27.39 -35.42 22.50
CA GLY A 17 -28.60 -34.81 22.01
C GLY A 17 -28.78 -35.00 20.50
N LEU A 18 -29.44 -36.07 20.16
CA LEU A 18 -30.46 -36.37 19.16
C LEU A 18 -30.37 -35.73 17.78
N LEU A 19 -30.29 -36.64 16.82
CA LEU A 19 -30.63 -36.54 15.41
C LEU A 19 -32.07 -36.03 15.21
N SER A 20 -32.23 -35.03 14.38
CA SER A 20 -33.51 -34.77 13.67
C SER A 20 -33.17 -34.48 12.22
N GLY A 21 -33.51 -35.44 11.37
CA GLY A 21 -33.46 -35.32 9.93
C GLY A 21 -34.54 -34.37 9.40
N GLY A 22 -34.14 -33.56 8.47
CA GLY A 22 -35.00 -32.72 7.66
C GLY A 22 -34.54 -32.78 6.22
N ALA A 23 -35.06 -33.74 5.48
CA ALA A 23 -34.93 -33.80 4.03
C ALA A 23 -35.82 -32.76 3.41
N SER A 24 -35.25 -31.70 2.83
CA SER A 24 -35.98 -30.79 1.95
C SER A 24 -35.62 -31.06 0.52
N ARG A 25 -36.63 -31.51 -0.20
CA ARG A 25 -36.62 -31.87 -1.61
C ARG A 25 -36.26 -30.65 -2.47
N ALA A 26 -35.37 -30.88 -3.41
CA ALA A 26 -35.10 -30.02 -4.54
C ALA A 26 -36.37 -29.91 -5.44
N ALA A 27 -36.85 -28.71 -5.62
CA ALA A 27 -37.78 -28.39 -6.70
C ALA A 27 -36.96 -27.92 -7.93
N HIS A 28 -36.88 -28.79 -8.92
CA HIS A 28 -36.45 -28.43 -10.25
C HIS A 28 -37.53 -27.60 -10.95
N THR A 29 -37.31 -26.33 -11.10
CA THR A 29 -38.13 -25.52 -12.02
C THR A 29 -37.35 -25.35 -13.31
N ARG A 30 -37.74 -26.13 -14.32
CA ARG A 30 -37.44 -25.88 -15.72
C ARG A 30 -38.21 -24.66 -16.15
N ALA A 31 -37.54 -23.64 -16.61
CA ALA A 31 -38.17 -22.55 -17.36
C ALA A 31 -37.34 -22.29 -18.62
N ALA A 32 -37.90 -22.68 -19.70
CA ALA A 32 -38.13 -22.02 -20.96
C ALA A 32 -36.95 -21.36 -21.66
N ILE A 33 -36.60 -22.02 -22.75
CA ILE A 33 -35.85 -21.52 -23.89
C ILE A 33 -36.60 -20.32 -24.51
N GLY A 34 -36.02 -19.13 -24.33
CA GLY A 34 -36.42 -17.93 -25.07
C GLY A 34 -35.37 -17.65 -26.14
N THR A 35 -35.71 -18.06 -27.35
CA THR A 35 -35.03 -17.67 -28.59
C THR A 35 -35.26 -16.17 -28.80
N VAL A 36 -34.25 -15.34 -28.68
CA VAL A 36 -34.30 -13.94 -29.12
C VAL A 36 -33.38 -13.77 -30.31
N ALA A 37 -34.01 -13.36 -31.38
CA ALA A 37 -33.47 -13.09 -32.69
C ALA A 37 -32.29 -12.10 -32.64
N ALA A 38 -31.25 -12.40 -33.40
CA ALA A 38 -30.17 -11.49 -33.74
C ALA A 38 -30.71 -10.31 -34.53
N VAL A 39 -30.70 -9.12 -33.97
CA VAL A 39 -30.85 -7.88 -34.72
C VAL A 39 -29.46 -7.39 -35.09
N MET A 40 -29.12 -7.58 -36.35
CA MET A 40 -27.96 -6.97 -37.01
C MET A 40 -28.20 -5.46 -37.06
N SER A 41 -27.40 -4.68 -36.33
CA SER A 41 -27.30 -3.23 -36.54
C SER A 41 -26.26 -2.93 -37.62
N PRO A 42 -26.59 -2.07 -38.59
CA PRO A 42 -25.67 -1.75 -39.67
C PRO A 42 -24.51 -0.86 -39.18
N ALA A 43 -23.35 -1.13 -39.77
CA ALA A 43 -22.12 -0.33 -39.67
C ALA A 43 -22.44 1.16 -39.93
N ARG A 44 -22.08 2.01 -38.97
CA ARG A 44 -21.96 3.46 -39.24
C ARG A 44 -20.58 3.74 -39.76
N LEU A 45 -20.60 4.22 -40.97
CA LEU A 45 -19.49 4.80 -41.72
C LEU A 45 -18.70 5.83 -40.85
N SER A 46 -17.40 5.70 -40.89
CA SER A 46 -16.44 6.70 -40.42
C SER A 46 -16.70 8.01 -41.13
N ALA A 47 -17.14 9.02 -40.41
CA ALA A 47 -17.06 10.41 -40.90
C ALA A 47 -15.62 10.88 -40.67
N GLU A 48 -14.91 10.98 -41.77
CA GLU A 48 -13.63 11.66 -41.88
C GLU A 48 -13.82 13.13 -41.47
N HIS A 49 -13.14 13.55 -40.40
CA HIS A 49 -13.14 14.91 -39.97
C HIS A 49 -12.07 15.66 -40.78
N PRO A 50 -12.42 16.65 -41.60
CA PRO A 50 -11.42 17.41 -42.32
C PRO A 50 -10.57 18.23 -41.35
N ALA A 51 -9.25 18.14 -41.50
CA ALA A 51 -8.27 18.89 -40.74
C ALA A 51 -8.52 20.40 -40.90
N GLN A 52 -8.79 21.05 -39.79
CA GLN A 52 -8.93 22.50 -39.70
C GLN A 52 -7.51 23.11 -39.76
N PRO A 53 -7.23 24.05 -40.67
CA PRO A 53 -5.94 24.72 -40.69
C PRO A 53 -5.78 25.61 -39.46
N ALA A 54 -4.62 25.51 -38.80
CA ALA A 54 -4.24 26.34 -37.67
C ALA A 54 -4.22 27.81 -38.05
N PRO A 55 -4.77 28.71 -37.22
CA PRO A 55 -4.64 30.17 -37.46
C PRO A 55 -3.19 30.57 -37.30
N ALA A 56 -2.70 31.34 -38.29
CA ALA A 56 -1.38 31.97 -38.29
C ALA A 56 -1.28 32.95 -37.11
N ALA A 57 -0.25 32.80 -36.28
CA ALA A 57 0.06 33.69 -35.21
C ALA A 57 0.49 35.06 -35.79
N PRO A 58 0.03 36.20 -35.23
CA PRO A 58 0.55 37.49 -35.65
C PRO A 58 1.98 37.69 -35.14
N ALA A 59 2.84 38.08 -36.05
CA ALA A 59 4.21 38.48 -35.73
C ALA A 59 4.19 39.74 -34.83
N HIS A 60 4.45 39.57 -33.55
CA HIS A 60 4.70 40.70 -32.66
C HIS A 60 6.15 41.16 -32.85
N ALA A 61 6.31 42.38 -33.35
CA ALA A 61 7.57 43.07 -33.39
C ALA A 61 8.11 43.24 -31.95
N VAL A 62 9.29 42.71 -31.68
CA VAL A 62 10.01 42.87 -30.43
C VAL A 62 10.63 44.25 -30.38
N PRO A 63 10.30 45.10 -29.42
CA PRO A 63 11.08 46.33 -29.21
C PRO A 63 12.44 45.95 -28.64
N ALA A 64 13.50 46.51 -29.20
CA ALA A 64 14.87 46.37 -28.73
C ALA A 64 14.94 46.88 -27.26
N ALA A 65 15.11 45.96 -26.33
CA ALA A 65 15.34 46.29 -24.93
C ALA A 65 16.80 46.70 -24.74
N ALA A 66 17.01 47.85 -24.16
CA ALA A 66 18.30 48.40 -23.79
C ALA A 66 19.10 47.45 -22.91
N SER A 67 20.37 47.28 -23.28
CA SER A 67 21.35 46.49 -22.54
C SER A 67 21.65 47.15 -21.18
N GLY A 68 20.99 46.65 -20.13
CA GLY A 68 21.39 46.93 -18.75
C GLY A 68 22.65 46.14 -18.38
N PRO A 69 23.49 46.60 -17.43
CA PRO A 69 24.73 45.93 -17.08
C PRO A 69 24.45 44.50 -16.57
N ALA A 70 25.10 43.53 -17.19
CA ALA A 70 25.01 42.13 -16.84
C ALA A 70 25.41 41.91 -15.37
N ARG A 71 24.44 41.56 -14.56
CA ARG A 71 24.70 41.08 -13.17
C ARG A 71 25.50 39.81 -13.26
N ALA A 72 26.71 39.79 -12.69
CA ALA A 72 27.56 38.63 -12.60
C ALA A 72 26.80 37.44 -11.98
N PRO A 73 26.97 36.21 -12.50
CA PRO A 73 26.36 35.01 -11.90
C PRO A 73 26.80 34.87 -10.45
N ALA A 74 25.86 34.84 -9.51
CA ALA A 74 26.17 34.56 -8.12
C ALA A 74 26.81 33.14 -8.07
N ALA A 75 27.96 33.05 -7.36
CA ALA A 75 28.63 31.78 -7.14
C ALA A 75 27.66 30.78 -6.51
N PRO A 76 27.70 29.49 -6.94
CA PRO A 76 26.87 28.45 -6.31
C PRO A 76 27.16 28.39 -4.82
N ALA A 77 26.13 28.42 -4.00
CA ALA A 77 26.27 28.21 -2.55
C ALA A 77 26.95 26.85 -2.31
N PRO A 78 27.86 26.74 -1.33
CA PRO A 78 28.52 25.48 -1.01
C PRO A 78 27.47 24.40 -0.76
N ALA A 79 27.58 23.29 -1.48
CA ALA A 79 26.72 22.13 -1.23
C ALA A 79 26.92 21.68 0.25
N ALA A 80 25.81 21.63 1.01
CA ALA A 80 25.87 21.19 2.39
C ALA A 80 26.49 19.80 2.46
N ALA A 81 27.50 19.62 3.29
CA ALA A 81 28.17 18.33 3.50
C ALA A 81 27.14 17.27 3.89
N PRO A 82 27.29 16.01 3.44
CA PRO A 82 26.37 14.93 3.80
C PRO A 82 26.33 14.78 5.32
N VAL A 83 25.18 15.01 5.92
CA VAL A 83 25.00 14.80 7.36
C VAL A 83 25.02 13.29 7.60
N ALA A 84 25.91 12.82 8.47
CA ALA A 84 25.99 11.41 8.85
C ALA A 84 24.63 10.91 9.39
N PRO A 85 24.21 9.69 9.04
CA PRO A 85 22.96 9.11 9.52
C PRO A 85 22.95 9.05 11.05
N ARG A 86 21.87 9.52 11.67
CA ARG A 86 21.67 9.49 13.12
C ARG A 86 20.45 8.65 13.45
N ALA A 87 20.44 8.01 14.64
CA ALA A 87 19.25 7.32 15.13
C ALA A 87 18.09 8.33 15.31
N VAL A 88 16.88 7.93 14.94
CA VAL A 88 15.67 8.74 15.14
C VAL A 88 15.08 8.39 16.51
N PRO A 89 14.99 9.34 17.45
CA PRO A 89 14.44 9.08 18.78
C PRO A 89 13.06 8.42 18.72
N GLY A 90 12.84 7.40 19.55
CA GLY A 90 11.58 6.66 19.62
C GLY A 90 11.35 5.66 18.49
N THR A 91 12.36 5.39 17.67
CA THR A 91 12.32 4.37 16.61
C THR A 91 13.63 3.60 16.54
N PRO A 92 13.67 2.37 16.00
CA PRO A 92 14.91 1.64 15.76
C PRO A 92 15.64 2.06 14.45
N CYS A 93 15.18 3.10 13.77
CA CYS A 93 15.65 3.47 12.45
C CYS A 93 16.52 4.72 12.43
N MET A 94 17.26 4.89 11.33
CA MET A 94 18.16 6.02 11.10
C MET A 94 17.42 7.17 10.39
N SER A 95 17.98 8.37 10.51
CA SER A 95 17.43 9.61 9.93
C SER A 95 17.32 9.62 8.40
N THR A 96 17.98 8.69 7.73
CA THR A 96 17.85 8.47 6.28
C THR A 96 16.58 7.74 5.88
N ALA A 97 15.93 7.02 6.80
CA ALA A 97 14.68 6.33 6.53
C ALA A 97 13.51 7.32 6.39
N ARG A 98 12.65 7.08 5.41
CA ARG A 98 11.35 7.74 5.24
C ARG A 98 10.23 6.94 5.87
N ALA A 99 10.37 5.61 5.91
CA ALA A 99 9.51 4.72 6.67
C ALA A 99 10.36 3.78 7.52
N CYS A 100 9.92 3.57 8.76
CA CYS A 100 10.51 2.67 9.73
C CYS A 100 9.51 1.58 10.10
N ILE A 101 9.97 0.34 10.15
CA ILE A 101 9.20 -0.82 10.57
C ILE A 101 9.95 -1.51 11.69
N GLU A 102 9.29 -1.82 12.78
CA GLU A 102 9.78 -2.66 13.86
C GLU A 102 8.90 -3.90 13.97
N LEU A 103 9.47 -5.04 13.59
CA LEU A 103 8.73 -6.30 13.52
C LEU A 103 8.39 -6.86 14.90
N SER A 104 9.32 -6.72 15.86
CA SER A 104 9.15 -7.26 17.22
C SER A 104 7.99 -6.60 17.98
N SER A 105 7.77 -5.30 17.77
CA SER A 105 6.69 -4.55 18.42
C SER A 105 5.44 -4.40 17.55
N ASN A 106 5.44 -4.88 16.30
CA ASN A 106 4.37 -4.71 15.32
C ASN A 106 4.01 -3.22 15.11
N ARG A 107 5.03 -2.37 14.89
CA ARG A 107 4.86 -0.93 14.73
C ARG A 107 5.55 -0.40 13.48
N ALA A 108 5.00 0.69 12.95
CA ALA A 108 5.62 1.44 11.87
C ALA A 108 5.47 2.95 12.06
N TRP A 109 6.41 3.70 11.47
CA TRP A 109 6.49 5.16 11.53
C TRP A 109 6.81 5.73 10.16
N LEU A 110 6.39 6.98 9.93
CA LEU A 110 6.93 7.83 8.88
C LEU A 110 7.90 8.83 9.51
N ILE A 111 9.03 9.04 8.84
CA ILE A 111 10.13 9.89 9.27
C ILE A 111 10.38 10.96 8.21
N SER A 112 10.70 12.16 8.64
CA SER A 112 11.18 13.23 7.75
C SER A 112 12.08 14.19 8.52
N GLY A 113 13.18 14.59 7.89
CA GLY A 113 14.15 15.48 8.55
C GLY A 113 14.78 14.89 9.82
N GLY A 114 14.84 13.57 9.93
CA GLY A 114 15.36 12.88 11.12
C GLY A 114 14.42 12.88 12.33
N ALA A 115 13.14 13.18 12.15
CA ALA A 115 12.11 13.16 13.18
C ALA A 115 10.90 12.35 12.77
N VAL A 116 10.20 11.76 13.74
CA VAL A 116 8.92 11.08 13.52
C VAL A 116 7.86 12.10 13.12
N GLN A 117 7.22 11.88 11.98
CA GLN A 117 6.12 12.68 11.48
C GLN A 117 4.75 12.03 11.71
N TYR A 118 4.72 10.68 11.72
CA TYR A 118 3.49 9.93 11.91
C TYR A 118 3.81 8.57 12.53
N GLY A 119 3.00 8.12 13.44
CA GLY A 119 3.17 6.85 14.16
C GLY A 119 3.60 7.06 15.62
N PRO A 120 3.81 5.96 16.36
CA PRO A 120 3.73 4.58 15.87
C PRO A 120 2.30 4.17 15.49
N VAL A 121 2.18 3.43 14.41
CA VAL A 121 0.93 2.79 14.01
C VAL A 121 1.04 1.27 14.13
N PRO A 122 -0.03 0.56 14.53
CA PRO A 122 -0.03 -0.89 14.56
C PRO A 122 0.03 -1.47 13.14
N ILE A 123 0.76 -2.58 13.00
CA ILE A 123 0.88 -3.33 11.76
C ILE A 123 0.68 -4.82 12.00
N THR A 124 0.47 -5.58 10.92
CA THR A 124 0.87 -6.98 10.84
C THR A 124 1.87 -7.15 9.71
N HIS A 125 2.69 -8.19 9.79
CA HIS A 125 3.75 -8.47 8.83
C HIS A 125 3.72 -9.95 8.41
N GLY A 126 4.76 -10.43 7.74
CA GLY A 126 4.83 -11.78 7.20
C GLY A 126 4.76 -12.87 8.28
N ARG A 127 3.94 -13.90 8.03
CA ARG A 127 3.83 -15.12 8.84
C ARG A 127 5.05 -16.04 8.65
N ALA A 128 5.15 -17.06 9.48
CA ALA A 128 6.14 -18.14 9.32
C ALA A 128 6.11 -18.71 7.90
N GLY A 129 7.29 -18.91 7.31
CA GLY A 129 7.48 -19.31 5.91
C GLY A 129 7.34 -18.18 4.88
N HIS A 130 6.87 -17.01 5.29
CA HIS A 130 6.68 -15.82 4.42
C HIS A 130 7.04 -14.55 5.18
N LEU A 131 8.19 -14.54 5.83
CA LEU A 131 8.59 -13.43 6.70
C LEU A 131 8.85 -12.15 5.91
N THR A 132 8.60 -11.02 6.54
CA THR A 132 9.12 -9.73 6.10
C THR A 132 10.61 -9.69 6.47
N PRO A 133 11.55 -9.58 5.50
CA PRO A 133 12.98 -9.57 5.81
C PRO A 133 13.39 -8.24 6.45
N PRO A 134 14.19 -8.25 7.52
CA PRO A 134 14.86 -7.06 8.00
C PRO A 134 15.86 -6.53 6.97
N GLY A 135 16.09 -5.22 6.97
CA GLY A 135 17.03 -4.59 6.05
C GLY A 135 16.64 -3.16 5.67
N THR A 136 17.37 -2.63 4.72
CA THR A 136 17.11 -1.31 4.13
C THR A 136 16.74 -1.48 2.66
N PHE A 137 15.63 -0.91 2.28
CA PHE A 137 15.03 -1.03 0.96
C PHE A 137 14.63 0.34 0.43
N ASN A 138 14.26 0.41 -0.84
CA ASN A 138 13.72 1.64 -1.43
C ASN A 138 12.33 1.40 -2.00
N VAL A 139 11.46 2.40 -1.90
CA VAL A 139 10.17 2.36 -2.57
C VAL A 139 10.38 2.27 -4.09
N THR A 140 9.83 1.22 -4.70
CA THR A 140 10.00 0.93 -6.13
C THR A 140 8.77 1.29 -6.95
N PHE A 141 7.58 1.06 -6.39
CA PHE A 141 6.30 1.21 -7.10
C PHE A 141 5.18 1.57 -6.13
N LYS A 142 4.17 2.31 -6.63
CA LYS A 142 2.96 2.68 -5.87
C LYS A 142 1.73 2.51 -6.74
N ASN A 143 0.66 1.96 -6.14
CA ASN A 143 -0.64 1.88 -6.80
C ASN A 143 -1.77 1.96 -5.77
N ARG A 144 -2.66 2.96 -5.92
CA ARG A 144 -3.78 3.19 -5.00
C ARG A 144 -4.78 2.04 -4.98
N ASN A 145 -5.03 1.42 -6.11
CA ASN A 145 -6.06 0.39 -6.30
C ASN A 145 -5.44 -0.93 -6.77
N HIS A 146 -4.27 -1.27 -6.21
CA HIS A 146 -3.55 -2.48 -6.59
C HIS A 146 -4.38 -3.73 -6.29
N ARG A 147 -4.21 -4.73 -7.16
CA ARG A 147 -4.73 -6.08 -6.98
C ARG A 147 -3.60 -7.09 -7.18
N SER A 148 -3.54 -8.07 -6.30
CA SER A 148 -2.48 -9.07 -6.32
C SER A 148 -2.59 -9.97 -7.55
N SER A 149 -1.51 -10.12 -8.31
CA SER A 149 -1.44 -11.06 -9.43
C SER A 149 -1.26 -12.53 -8.98
N ILE A 150 -0.84 -12.75 -7.73
CA ILE A 150 -0.51 -14.07 -7.20
C ILE A 150 -1.51 -14.59 -6.15
N PHE A 151 -2.40 -13.74 -5.64
CA PHE A 151 -3.40 -14.08 -4.62
C PHE A 151 -4.83 -13.84 -5.15
N ASN A 152 -5.18 -14.52 -6.24
CA ASN A 152 -6.54 -14.51 -6.81
C ASN A 152 -7.14 -13.10 -6.91
N ASN A 153 -6.38 -12.15 -7.43
CA ASN A 153 -6.80 -10.76 -7.63
C ASN A 153 -7.27 -10.05 -6.33
N ALA A 154 -6.74 -10.49 -5.16
CA ALA A 154 -7.08 -9.89 -3.87
C ALA A 154 -6.78 -8.38 -3.85
N PRO A 155 -7.66 -7.56 -3.28
CA PRO A 155 -7.43 -6.12 -3.21
C PRO A 155 -6.28 -5.79 -2.24
N MET A 156 -5.40 -4.90 -2.66
CA MET A 156 -4.29 -4.33 -1.89
C MET A 156 -4.34 -2.80 -2.01
N PRO A 157 -5.33 -2.13 -1.39
CA PRO A 157 -5.48 -0.69 -1.55
C PRO A 157 -4.30 0.08 -0.94
N TYR A 158 -3.93 1.20 -1.58
CA TYR A 158 -2.84 2.09 -1.14
C TYR A 158 -1.48 1.40 -1.08
N SER A 159 -1.18 0.52 -2.03
CA SER A 159 0.09 -0.23 -2.06
C SER A 159 1.29 0.66 -2.33
N VAL A 160 2.31 0.53 -1.48
CA VAL A 160 3.65 1.12 -1.62
C VAL A 160 4.67 -0.01 -1.52
N PHE A 161 5.17 -0.46 -2.67
CA PHE A 161 6.12 -1.57 -2.79
C PHE A 161 7.55 -1.10 -2.49
N PHE A 162 8.28 -1.87 -1.68
CA PHE A 162 9.64 -1.52 -1.29
C PHE A 162 10.65 -2.69 -1.37
N ASN A 163 10.18 -3.95 -1.45
CA ASN A 163 11.04 -5.11 -1.59
C ASN A 163 10.34 -6.18 -2.45
N GLY A 164 10.63 -6.20 -3.75
CA GLY A 164 9.95 -7.09 -4.70
C GLY A 164 8.44 -6.98 -4.62
N GLY A 165 7.76 -8.07 -4.25
CA GLY A 165 6.30 -8.11 -4.04
C GLY A 165 5.84 -7.62 -2.66
N ILE A 166 6.74 -7.23 -1.76
CA ILE A 166 6.40 -6.76 -0.42
C ILE A 166 6.05 -5.27 -0.44
N ALA A 167 4.89 -4.92 0.11
CA ALA A 167 4.37 -3.56 0.14
C ALA A 167 3.74 -3.22 1.50
N PHE A 168 3.68 -1.93 1.81
CA PHE A 168 2.66 -1.41 2.71
C PHE A 168 1.33 -1.38 1.97
N HIS A 169 0.24 -1.79 2.58
CA HIS A 169 -1.11 -1.60 2.05
C HIS A 169 -2.17 -1.75 3.14
N GLU A 170 -3.41 -1.37 2.85
CA GLU A 170 -4.53 -1.66 3.73
C GLU A 170 -4.73 -3.17 3.86
N GLY A 171 -4.82 -3.66 5.09
CA GLY A 171 -5.01 -5.09 5.35
C GLY A 171 -5.41 -5.38 6.79
N SER A 172 -5.56 -6.66 7.11
CA SER A 172 -5.94 -7.11 8.44
C SER A 172 -4.83 -6.84 9.46
N LEU A 173 -5.16 -6.20 10.56
CA LEU A 173 -4.27 -6.06 11.73
C LEU A 173 -4.33 -7.25 12.69
N ARG A 174 -5.07 -8.32 12.32
CA ARG A 174 -5.22 -9.55 13.12
C ARG A 174 -4.68 -10.78 12.43
N VAL A 175 -4.49 -10.72 11.11
CA VAL A 175 -4.03 -11.84 10.28
C VAL A 175 -2.70 -11.48 9.66
N LEU A 176 -1.68 -12.30 9.90
CA LEU A 176 -0.35 -12.13 9.32
C LEU A 176 -0.39 -12.31 7.80
N SER A 177 0.50 -11.61 7.12
CA SER A 177 0.59 -11.56 5.66
C SER A 177 1.51 -12.64 5.06
N HIS A 178 1.76 -12.54 3.76
CA HIS A 178 2.82 -13.26 3.04
C HIS A 178 4.06 -12.37 2.81
N GLY A 179 4.40 -11.53 3.78
CA GLY A 179 5.54 -10.61 3.74
C GLY A 179 5.17 -9.14 3.70
N CYS A 180 3.98 -8.78 3.22
CA CYS A 180 3.51 -7.39 3.20
C CYS A 180 3.30 -6.83 4.61
N ILE A 181 3.35 -5.51 4.73
CA ILE A 181 2.99 -4.77 5.92
C ILE A 181 1.55 -4.30 5.79
N HIS A 182 0.67 -4.93 6.55
CA HIS A 182 -0.73 -4.50 6.63
C HIS A 182 -0.86 -3.30 7.57
N LEU A 183 -1.65 -2.36 7.15
CA LEU A 183 -1.99 -1.14 7.86
C LEU A 183 -3.51 -1.01 7.97
N SER A 184 -3.99 -0.23 8.92
CA SER A 184 -5.36 0.26 8.86
C SER A 184 -5.55 1.12 7.61
N ARG A 185 -6.79 1.27 7.15
CA ARG A 185 -7.08 2.11 5.97
C ARG A 185 -6.51 3.52 6.10
N ALA A 186 -6.71 4.18 7.25
CA ALA A 186 -6.21 5.53 7.49
C ALA A 186 -4.68 5.59 7.43
N ALA A 187 -3.99 4.63 8.07
CA ALA A 187 -2.54 4.57 8.04
C ALA A 187 -2.02 4.27 6.62
N ALA A 188 -2.65 3.35 5.88
CA ALA A 188 -2.27 3.04 4.51
C ALA A 188 -2.40 4.26 3.58
N GLN A 189 -3.46 5.05 3.75
CA GLN A 189 -3.63 6.32 3.02
C GLN A 189 -2.51 7.31 3.33
N THR A 190 -2.16 7.47 4.63
CA THR A 190 -1.10 8.38 5.07
C THR A 190 0.26 7.93 4.53
N PHE A 191 0.60 6.63 4.64
CA PHE A 191 1.84 6.08 4.09
C PHE A 191 1.90 6.25 2.56
N PHE A 192 0.79 5.97 1.88
CA PHE A 192 0.69 6.16 0.43
C PHE A 192 0.87 7.63 0.02
N ALA A 193 0.32 8.58 0.75
CA ALA A 193 0.46 10.00 0.46
C ALA A 193 1.88 10.51 0.71
N SER A 194 2.54 10.01 1.77
CA SER A 194 3.82 10.53 2.27
C SER A 194 5.05 9.93 1.58
N LEU A 195 4.98 8.67 1.13
CA LEU A 195 6.12 7.97 0.54
C LEU A 195 6.15 8.16 -0.97
N ASN A 196 7.34 8.33 -1.53
CA ASN A 196 7.60 8.45 -2.96
C ASN A 196 8.55 7.35 -3.43
N ARG A 197 8.61 7.10 -4.74
CA ARG A 197 9.61 6.19 -5.33
C ARG A 197 11.01 6.69 -4.99
N GLY A 198 11.89 5.77 -4.58
CA GLY A 198 13.23 6.06 -4.12
C GLY A 198 13.35 6.30 -2.61
N ASP A 199 12.25 6.59 -1.90
CA ASP A 199 12.29 6.76 -0.45
C ASP A 199 12.78 5.51 0.27
N VAL A 200 13.62 5.71 1.27
CA VAL A 200 14.24 4.62 2.06
C VAL A 200 13.22 4.06 3.05
N VAL A 201 13.07 2.75 3.05
CA VAL A 201 12.28 1.96 4.03
C VAL A 201 13.23 1.11 4.83
N GLN A 202 13.25 1.27 6.14
CA GLN A 202 14.08 0.49 7.04
C GLN A 202 13.22 -0.47 7.85
N VAL A 203 13.59 -1.75 7.84
CA VAL A 203 12.92 -2.84 8.57
C VAL A 203 13.86 -3.34 9.65
N ALA A 204 13.52 -3.09 10.91
CA ALA A 204 14.19 -3.60 12.10
C ALA A 204 13.45 -4.83 12.66
N ARG A 205 14.16 -5.63 13.47
CA ARG A 205 13.60 -6.78 14.20
C ARG A 205 12.90 -6.35 15.46
#